data_96afbde6cc0632793af3e0564fff5266
#
_entry.id   96afbde6cc0632793af3e0564fff5266
#
_cell.length_a   1.000
_cell.length_b   1.000
_cell.length_c   1.000
_cell.angle_alpha   90.00
_cell.angle_beta   90.00
_cell.angle_gamma   90.00
#
_symmetry.space_group_name_H-M   'P 1'
#
loop_
_entity.id
_entity.type
_entity.pdbx_description
1 polymer ?
#
loop_
_entity_poly.entity_id
_entity_poly.type
_entity_poly.pdbx_seq_one_letter_code
_entity_poly.pdbx_strand_id
1 'polypeptide(L)'
;MIFKDRVCLITGGARGIGREIALAFAKEGCDIVLCDVNQDALDSTSKEIESLGRKSATFVVDVTNFSQVEDMVNKTLDKFQKIDILINNAGITRDALIVRMSEQEFDSVIAVNLKGTFNCTKAASKVMMKQRYGKIVSIASIIGIMGNAGQANYAASKAGIIGITKSVAKELASRNVNVNAIAPGFIATDMTAKLPENVKAQMLSMIPLNRFGKASDVAELAMFLASDASSYITGQVIKIDGGMVM
;
A
#
# COMPACT_ATOMS: atom_id res chain seq x y z
N MET A 1 8.38 -20.92 4.37
CA MET A 1 7.24 -19.98 4.42
C MET A 1 7.50 -18.99 5.54
N ILE A 2 7.85 -17.78 5.14
CA ILE A 2 8.28 -16.70 6.06
C ILE A 2 7.09 -16.16 6.89
N PHE A 3 5.86 -16.21 6.34
CA PHE A 3 4.67 -15.64 6.94
C PHE A 3 3.64 -16.70 7.40
N LYS A 4 4.10 -17.95 7.67
CA LYS A 4 3.22 -18.99 8.19
C LYS A 4 2.49 -18.48 9.44
N ASP A 5 1.18 -18.69 9.49
CA ASP A 5 0.31 -18.28 10.59
C ASP A 5 0.21 -16.75 10.82
N ARG A 6 0.61 -15.91 9.85
CA ARG A 6 0.41 -14.47 9.87
C ARG A 6 -0.86 -14.09 9.11
N VAL A 7 -1.42 -12.94 9.46
CA VAL A 7 -2.60 -12.33 8.81
C VAL A 7 -2.23 -10.97 8.27
N CYS A 8 -2.40 -10.78 6.96
CA CYS A 8 -2.09 -9.53 6.27
C CYS A 8 -3.38 -8.88 5.74
N LEU A 9 -3.66 -7.66 6.19
CA LEU A 9 -4.74 -6.81 5.68
C LEU A 9 -4.17 -5.86 4.61
N ILE A 10 -4.76 -5.89 3.40
CA ILE A 10 -4.26 -5.13 2.24
C ILE A 10 -5.38 -4.27 1.68
N THR A 11 -5.21 -2.96 1.68
CA THR A 11 -6.16 -2.02 1.05
C THR A 11 -5.83 -1.81 -0.43
N GLY A 12 -6.86 -1.68 -1.28
CA GLY A 12 -6.65 -1.67 -2.73
C GLY A 12 -6.06 -2.99 -3.23
N GLY A 13 -6.42 -4.11 -2.58
CA GLY A 13 -5.83 -5.42 -2.80
C GLY A 13 -6.38 -6.19 -3.99
N ALA A 14 -7.38 -5.64 -4.70
CA ALA A 14 -8.08 -6.34 -5.77
C ALA A 14 -7.30 -6.38 -7.10
N ARG A 15 -6.33 -5.51 -7.32
CA ARG A 15 -5.59 -5.40 -8.60
C ARG A 15 -4.21 -4.75 -8.43
N GLY A 16 -3.44 -4.78 -9.52
CA GLY A 16 -2.15 -4.08 -9.63
C GLY A 16 -1.17 -4.46 -8.51
N ILE A 17 -0.52 -3.47 -7.92
CA ILE A 17 0.48 -3.65 -6.86
C ILE A 17 -0.12 -4.37 -5.64
N GLY A 18 -1.34 -3.98 -5.22
CA GLY A 18 -2.00 -4.59 -4.06
C GLY A 18 -2.29 -6.08 -4.24
N ARG A 19 -2.77 -6.48 -5.44
CA ARG A 19 -2.97 -7.90 -5.78
C ARG A 19 -1.65 -8.67 -5.79
N GLU A 20 -0.61 -8.11 -6.40
CA GLU A 20 0.71 -8.78 -6.46
C GLU A 20 1.29 -8.98 -5.05
N ILE A 21 1.18 -7.97 -4.18
CA ILE A 21 1.55 -8.08 -2.76
C ILE A 21 0.74 -9.21 -2.10
N ALA A 22 -0.58 -9.27 -2.30
CA ALA A 22 -1.43 -10.29 -1.70
C ALA A 22 -1.01 -11.70 -2.09
N LEU A 23 -0.75 -11.93 -3.38
CA LEU A 23 -0.30 -13.22 -3.89
C LEU A 23 1.09 -13.61 -3.40
N ALA A 24 2.01 -12.64 -3.31
CA ALA A 24 3.35 -12.88 -2.78
C ALA A 24 3.31 -13.31 -1.30
N PHE A 25 2.55 -12.61 -0.47
CA PHE A 25 2.36 -12.98 0.93
C PHE A 25 1.66 -14.35 1.09
N ALA A 26 0.65 -14.64 0.25
CA ALA A 26 -0.06 -15.93 0.28
C ALA A 26 0.88 -17.10 -0.05
N LYS A 27 1.74 -16.96 -1.07
CA LYS A 27 2.77 -17.97 -1.43
C LYS A 27 3.71 -18.27 -0.26
N GLU A 28 3.98 -17.27 0.58
CA GLU A 28 4.82 -17.40 1.77
C GLU A 28 4.05 -17.81 3.05
N GLY A 29 2.79 -18.25 2.90
CA GLY A 29 2.02 -18.87 3.97
C GLY A 29 1.14 -17.93 4.80
N CYS A 30 0.99 -16.67 4.36
CA CYS A 30 0.14 -15.69 5.03
C CYS A 30 -1.34 -15.91 4.69
N ASP A 31 -2.24 -15.74 5.65
CA ASP A 31 -3.67 -15.56 5.39
C ASP A 31 -3.96 -14.11 5.03
N ILE A 32 -4.85 -13.87 4.06
CA ILE A 32 -4.99 -12.57 3.43
C ILE A 32 -6.39 -11.99 3.65
N VAL A 33 -6.44 -10.73 4.03
CA VAL A 33 -7.65 -9.93 4.07
C VAL A 33 -7.54 -8.84 3.01
N LEU A 34 -8.45 -8.83 2.05
CA LEU A 34 -8.50 -7.86 0.95
C LEU A 34 -9.58 -6.83 1.17
N CYS A 35 -9.27 -5.59 0.94
CA CYS A 35 -10.20 -4.47 0.94
C CYS A 35 -10.08 -3.68 -0.35
N ASP A 36 -11.21 -3.46 -1.02
CA ASP A 36 -11.32 -2.64 -2.23
C ASP A 36 -12.78 -2.17 -2.37
N VAL A 37 -13.05 -1.28 -3.33
CA VAL A 37 -14.42 -0.88 -3.67
C VAL A 37 -15.04 -1.74 -4.79
N ASN A 38 -14.26 -2.63 -5.42
CA ASN A 38 -14.68 -3.48 -6.52
C ASN A 38 -14.80 -4.94 -6.08
N GLN A 39 -16.05 -5.41 -5.89
CA GLN A 39 -16.34 -6.76 -5.44
C GLN A 39 -15.84 -7.83 -6.40
N ASP A 40 -16.07 -7.70 -7.70
CA ASP A 40 -15.70 -8.74 -8.68
C ASP A 40 -14.19 -8.97 -8.72
N ALA A 41 -13.41 -7.87 -8.63
CA ALA A 41 -11.96 -7.95 -8.58
C ALA A 41 -11.45 -8.53 -7.26
N LEU A 42 -12.12 -8.25 -6.12
CA LEU A 42 -11.86 -8.90 -4.83
C LEU A 42 -12.08 -10.40 -4.91
N ASP A 43 -13.19 -10.84 -5.46
CA ASP A 43 -13.56 -12.27 -5.57
C ASP A 43 -12.58 -13.03 -6.46
N SER A 44 -12.13 -12.39 -7.56
CA SER A 44 -11.12 -12.97 -8.44
C SER A 44 -9.80 -13.19 -7.70
N THR A 45 -9.28 -12.17 -7.00
CA THR A 45 -8.02 -12.27 -6.26
C THR A 45 -8.13 -13.23 -5.07
N SER A 46 -9.28 -13.26 -4.39
CA SER A 46 -9.53 -14.21 -3.29
C SER A 46 -9.45 -15.66 -3.75
N LYS A 47 -10.05 -16.00 -4.89
CA LYS A 47 -9.96 -17.35 -5.47
C LYS A 47 -8.52 -17.76 -5.79
N GLU A 48 -7.72 -16.84 -6.29
CA GLU A 48 -6.29 -17.10 -6.52
C GLU A 48 -5.55 -17.40 -5.21
N ILE A 49 -5.79 -16.63 -4.14
CA ILE A 49 -5.22 -16.87 -2.82
C ILE A 49 -5.65 -18.22 -2.25
N GLU A 50 -6.93 -18.58 -2.39
CA GLU A 50 -7.47 -19.86 -1.95
C GLU A 50 -6.86 -21.03 -2.73
N SER A 51 -6.59 -20.86 -4.04
CA SER A 51 -5.87 -21.85 -4.84
C SER A 51 -4.43 -22.11 -4.40
N LEU A 52 -3.82 -21.16 -3.68
CA LEU A 52 -2.52 -21.30 -3.03
C LEU A 52 -2.62 -21.98 -1.65
N GLY A 53 -3.82 -22.46 -1.25
CA GLY A 53 -4.06 -23.12 0.02
C GLY A 53 -4.10 -22.17 1.24
N ARG A 54 -4.34 -20.86 1.01
CA ARG A 54 -4.44 -19.88 2.09
C ARG A 54 -5.87 -19.41 2.31
N LYS A 55 -6.17 -19.01 3.55
CA LYS A 55 -7.47 -18.42 3.85
C LYS A 55 -7.51 -17.00 3.32
N SER A 56 -8.67 -16.63 2.75
CA SER A 56 -8.94 -15.27 2.30
C SER A 56 -10.23 -14.73 2.91
N ALA A 57 -10.29 -13.42 3.08
CA ALA A 57 -11.53 -12.68 3.34
C ALA A 57 -11.52 -11.39 2.50
N THR A 58 -12.68 -11.03 2.00
CA THR A 58 -12.86 -9.83 1.16
C THR A 58 -13.87 -8.89 1.79
N PHE A 59 -13.59 -7.60 1.73
CA PHE A 59 -14.47 -6.55 2.23
C PHE A 59 -14.58 -5.41 1.20
N VAL A 60 -15.81 -5.10 0.79
CA VAL A 60 -16.08 -3.88 0.02
C VAL A 60 -16.11 -2.72 0.99
N VAL A 61 -15.06 -1.89 0.95
CA VAL A 61 -14.86 -0.79 1.90
C VAL A 61 -14.33 0.43 1.18
N ASP A 62 -14.98 1.56 1.40
CA ASP A 62 -14.42 2.87 1.12
C ASP A 62 -13.52 3.28 2.30
N VAL A 63 -12.21 3.31 2.07
CA VAL A 63 -11.22 3.67 3.10
C VAL A 63 -11.39 5.10 3.63
N THR A 64 -12.11 5.97 2.93
CA THR A 64 -12.41 7.33 3.38
C THR A 64 -13.44 7.35 4.52
N ASN A 65 -14.23 6.27 4.65
CA ASN A 65 -15.24 6.09 5.68
C ASN A 65 -14.68 5.30 6.87
N PHE A 66 -14.39 6.01 7.97
CA PHE A 66 -13.75 5.39 9.14
C PHE A 66 -14.62 4.29 9.79
N SER A 67 -15.94 4.42 9.78
CA SER A 67 -16.83 3.39 10.35
C SER A 67 -16.76 2.08 9.57
N GLN A 68 -16.70 2.13 8.22
CA GLN A 68 -16.51 0.93 7.40
C GLN A 68 -15.14 0.30 7.66
N VAL A 69 -14.10 1.11 7.86
CA VAL A 69 -12.75 0.61 8.19
C VAL A 69 -12.73 -0.06 9.56
N GLU A 70 -13.37 0.51 10.58
CA GLU A 70 -13.46 -0.13 11.91
C GLU A 70 -14.26 -1.44 11.84
N ASP A 71 -15.37 -1.49 11.12
CA ASP A 71 -16.17 -2.71 10.93
C ASP A 71 -15.34 -3.81 10.24
N MET A 72 -14.60 -3.47 9.19
CA MET A 72 -13.68 -4.39 8.51
C MET A 72 -12.63 -4.96 9.48
N VAL A 73 -12.00 -4.12 10.29
CA VAL A 73 -11.00 -4.56 11.28
C VAL A 73 -11.64 -5.49 12.31
N ASN A 74 -12.83 -5.18 12.82
CA ASN A 74 -13.55 -6.03 13.77
C ASN A 74 -13.91 -7.39 13.15
N LYS A 75 -14.47 -7.43 11.95
CA LYS A 75 -14.77 -8.67 11.22
C LYS A 75 -13.52 -9.47 10.89
N THR A 76 -12.38 -8.81 10.66
CA THR A 76 -11.10 -9.49 10.51
C THR A 76 -10.69 -10.17 11.82
N LEU A 77 -10.85 -9.50 12.95
CA LEU A 77 -10.56 -10.09 14.26
C LEU A 77 -11.51 -11.26 14.58
N ASP A 78 -12.79 -11.16 14.25
CA ASP A 78 -13.75 -12.27 14.44
C ASP A 78 -13.32 -13.52 13.66
N LYS A 79 -12.81 -13.36 12.43
CA LYS A 79 -12.43 -14.46 11.56
C LYS A 79 -11.03 -15.02 11.83
N PHE A 80 -10.05 -14.15 12.07
CA PHE A 80 -8.63 -14.51 12.13
C PHE A 80 -7.99 -14.29 13.52
N GLN A 81 -8.68 -13.65 14.44
CA GLN A 81 -8.26 -13.34 15.82
C GLN A 81 -7.09 -12.35 15.95
N LYS A 82 -6.51 -11.89 14.83
CA LYS A 82 -5.35 -11.01 14.80
C LYS A 82 -5.20 -10.27 13.47
N ILE A 83 -4.35 -9.24 13.47
CA ILE A 83 -3.82 -8.57 12.28
C ILE A 83 -2.33 -8.36 12.52
N ASP A 84 -1.49 -9.13 11.84
CA ASP A 84 -0.03 -9.04 11.99
C ASP A 84 0.57 -7.96 11.09
N ILE A 85 -0.01 -7.79 9.88
CA ILE A 85 0.52 -6.92 8.83
C ILE A 85 -0.61 -6.07 8.26
N LEU A 86 -0.35 -4.78 8.07
CA LEU A 86 -1.19 -3.86 7.32
C LEU A 86 -0.42 -3.30 6.13
N ILE A 87 -0.98 -3.46 4.93
CA ILE A 87 -0.48 -2.81 3.71
C ILE A 87 -1.48 -1.72 3.29
N ASN A 88 -1.11 -0.47 3.46
CA ASN A 88 -1.87 0.66 2.95
C ASN A 88 -1.46 0.91 1.50
N ASN A 89 -2.22 0.33 0.57
CA ASN A 89 -1.96 0.46 -0.87
C ASN A 89 -3.10 1.18 -1.62
N ALA A 90 -4.31 1.28 -1.06
CA ALA A 90 -5.41 1.99 -1.71
C ALA A 90 -5.02 3.41 -2.13
N GLY A 91 -5.30 3.77 -3.36
CA GLY A 91 -4.96 5.09 -3.88
C GLY A 91 -5.50 5.33 -5.29
N ILE A 92 -5.69 6.61 -5.59
CA ILE A 92 -6.13 7.10 -6.89
C ILE A 92 -5.25 8.27 -7.35
N THR A 93 -5.30 8.58 -8.65
CA THR A 93 -4.77 9.82 -9.24
C THR A 93 -5.89 10.61 -9.90
N ARG A 94 -5.77 11.94 -9.91
CA ARG A 94 -6.60 12.88 -10.68
C ARG A 94 -5.66 13.99 -11.13
N ASP A 95 -5.02 13.75 -12.27
CA ASP A 95 -3.93 14.60 -12.76
C ASP A 95 -4.49 15.80 -13.50
N ALA A 96 -4.11 17.01 -13.08
CA ALA A 96 -4.44 18.27 -13.72
C ALA A 96 -3.39 19.33 -13.36
N LEU A 97 -3.09 20.25 -14.29
CA LEU A 97 -2.26 21.41 -13.97
C LEU A 97 -2.90 22.23 -12.85
N ILE A 98 -2.10 22.82 -11.97
CA ILE A 98 -2.58 23.51 -10.75
C ILE A 98 -3.67 24.55 -11.06
N VAL A 99 -3.55 25.29 -12.16
CA VAL A 99 -4.52 26.31 -12.58
C VAL A 99 -5.84 25.75 -13.12
N ARG A 100 -5.89 24.44 -13.37
CA ARG A 100 -7.09 23.72 -13.88
C ARG A 100 -7.61 22.66 -12.93
N MET A 101 -6.84 22.34 -11.89
CA MET A 101 -7.22 21.33 -10.88
C MET A 101 -8.43 21.84 -10.10
N SER A 102 -9.53 21.10 -10.15
CA SER A 102 -10.71 21.39 -9.34
C SER A 102 -10.50 21.00 -7.88
N GLU A 103 -11.22 21.66 -6.98
CA GLU A 103 -11.27 21.30 -5.55
C GLU A 103 -11.67 19.83 -5.36
N GLN A 104 -12.65 19.35 -6.12
CA GLN A 104 -13.10 17.95 -6.07
C GLN A 104 -12.00 16.96 -6.46
N GLU A 105 -11.18 17.26 -7.48
CA GLU A 105 -10.04 16.41 -7.86
C GLU A 105 -8.97 16.40 -6.76
N PHE A 106 -8.69 17.55 -6.15
CA PHE A 106 -7.78 17.64 -5.02
C PHE A 106 -8.30 16.84 -3.83
N ASP A 107 -9.50 17.11 -3.38
CA ASP A 107 -10.10 16.51 -2.19
C ASP A 107 -10.27 15.01 -2.30
N SER A 108 -10.68 14.51 -3.47
CA SER A 108 -10.84 13.07 -3.68
C SER A 108 -9.52 12.30 -3.53
N VAL A 109 -8.41 12.86 -4.03
CA VAL A 109 -7.08 12.25 -3.91
C VAL A 109 -6.59 12.30 -2.46
N ILE A 110 -6.76 13.42 -1.78
CA ILE A 110 -6.42 13.53 -0.34
C ILE A 110 -7.26 12.59 0.52
N ALA A 111 -8.56 12.51 0.24
CA ALA A 111 -9.47 11.64 0.99
C ALA A 111 -9.08 10.17 0.86
N VAL A 112 -8.88 9.67 -0.36
CA VAL A 112 -8.55 8.25 -0.57
C VAL A 112 -7.13 7.94 -0.12
N ASN A 113 -6.13 8.67 -0.64
CA ASN A 113 -4.73 8.30 -0.45
C ASN A 113 -4.25 8.58 0.97
N LEU A 114 -4.51 9.77 1.49
CA LEU A 114 -3.96 10.23 2.77
C LEU A 114 -4.90 9.89 3.94
N LYS A 115 -6.15 10.35 3.90
CA LYS A 115 -7.11 10.06 4.96
C LYS A 115 -7.43 8.57 5.05
N GLY A 116 -7.55 7.86 3.91
CA GLY A 116 -7.73 6.41 3.88
C GLY A 116 -6.57 5.67 4.55
N THR A 117 -5.31 6.03 4.25
CA THR A 117 -4.13 5.50 4.94
C THR A 117 -4.17 5.79 6.45
N PHE A 118 -4.53 7.01 6.84
CA PHE A 118 -4.69 7.36 8.26
C PHE A 118 -5.77 6.50 8.94
N ASN A 119 -6.94 6.35 8.32
CA ASN A 119 -8.05 5.57 8.88
C ASN A 119 -7.66 4.12 9.14
N CYS A 120 -7.08 3.45 8.14
CA CYS A 120 -6.66 2.05 8.25
C CYS A 120 -5.53 1.88 9.26
N THR A 121 -4.54 2.79 9.24
CA THR A 121 -3.45 2.79 10.22
C THR A 121 -3.99 2.96 11.65
N LYS A 122 -4.89 3.92 11.88
CA LYS A 122 -5.51 4.16 13.20
C LYS A 122 -6.26 2.92 13.70
N ALA A 123 -7.07 2.29 12.86
CA ALA A 123 -7.86 1.13 13.26
C ALA A 123 -6.96 -0.09 13.58
N ALA A 124 -6.02 -0.41 12.69
CA ALA A 124 -5.11 -1.53 12.88
C ALA A 124 -4.13 -1.32 14.06
N SER A 125 -3.67 -0.08 14.28
CA SER A 125 -2.77 0.25 15.40
C SER A 125 -3.35 -0.13 16.76
N LYS A 126 -4.67 0.05 16.97
CA LYS A 126 -5.34 -0.34 18.23
C LYS A 126 -5.18 -1.85 18.51
N VAL A 127 -5.24 -2.66 17.46
CA VAL A 127 -5.09 -4.12 17.52
C VAL A 127 -3.62 -4.48 17.76
N MET A 128 -2.72 -3.96 16.94
CA MET A 128 -1.29 -4.27 16.98
C MET A 128 -0.63 -3.84 18.31
N MET A 129 -1.05 -2.72 18.89
CA MET A 129 -0.59 -2.27 20.21
C MET A 129 -0.96 -3.29 21.32
N LYS A 130 -2.17 -3.87 21.28
CA LYS A 130 -2.61 -4.90 22.23
C LYS A 130 -1.85 -6.20 22.02
N GLN A 131 -1.62 -6.59 20.78
CA GLN A 131 -0.85 -7.77 20.40
C GLN A 131 0.63 -7.64 20.76
N ARG A 132 1.17 -6.41 20.93
CA ARG A 132 2.59 -6.07 21.06
C ARG A 132 3.40 -6.63 19.87
N TYR A 133 2.78 -6.63 18.72
CA TYR A 133 3.36 -7.00 17.43
C TYR A 133 2.56 -6.36 16.28
N GLY A 134 3.26 -5.89 15.27
CA GLY A 134 2.64 -5.42 14.04
C GLY A 134 3.65 -4.87 13.05
N LYS A 135 3.32 -4.97 11.77
CA LYS A 135 4.09 -4.41 10.66
C LYS A 135 3.14 -3.59 9.78
N ILE A 136 3.38 -2.30 9.68
CA ILE A 136 2.60 -1.40 8.83
C ILE A 136 3.51 -0.94 7.69
N VAL A 137 3.10 -1.21 6.45
CA VAL A 137 3.81 -0.76 5.25
C VAL A 137 2.85 0.05 4.40
N SER A 138 3.20 1.31 4.13
CA SER A 138 2.37 2.20 3.32
C SER A 138 3.01 2.43 1.95
N ILE A 139 2.21 2.35 0.88
CA ILE A 139 2.67 2.61 -0.48
C ILE A 139 2.59 4.12 -0.74
N ALA A 140 3.74 4.79 -0.56
CA ALA A 140 3.96 6.17 -0.92
C ALA A 140 4.21 6.32 -2.45
N SER A 141 5.14 7.15 -2.86
CA SER A 141 5.64 7.30 -4.23
C SER A 141 6.86 8.20 -4.23
N ILE A 142 7.75 8.05 -5.21
CA ILE A 142 8.79 9.05 -5.47
C ILE A 142 8.20 10.43 -5.75
N ILE A 143 6.98 10.50 -6.31
CA ILE A 143 6.28 11.77 -6.55
C ILE A 143 6.00 12.51 -5.25
N GLY A 144 5.79 11.82 -4.13
CA GLY A 144 5.69 12.44 -2.82
C GLY A 144 7.01 13.01 -2.28
N ILE A 145 8.14 12.67 -2.91
CA ILE A 145 9.48 13.15 -2.55
C ILE A 145 9.90 14.30 -3.48
N MET A 146 9.75 14.13 -4.79
CA MET A 146 10.27 15.06 -5.80
C MET A 146 9.21 15.98 -6.43
N GLY A 147 7.91 15.65 -6.28
CA GLY A 147 6.85 16.33 -7.04
C GLY A 147 6.77 15.87 -8.50
N ASN A 148 5.68 16.23 -9.17
CA ASN A 148 5.54 16.09 -10.62
C ASN A 148 4.51 17.11 -11.13
N ALA A 149 4.76 17.69 -12.30
CA ALA A 149 3.81 18.60 -12.94
C ALA A 149 2.46 17.91 -13.16
N GLY A 150 1.37 18.59 -12.84
CA GLY A 150 0.01 18.06 -12.94
C GLY A 150 -0.42 17.12 -11.83
N GLN A 151 0.42 16.86 -10.82
CA GLN A 151 0.14 15.92 -9.72
C GLN A 151 0.24 16.57 -8.33
N ALA A 152 -0.13 17.83 -8.19
CA ALA A 152 -0.03 18.55 -6.90
C ALA A 152 -0.80 17.85 -5.77
N ASN A 153 -2.03 17.38 -6.05
CA ASN A 153 -2.86 16.60 -5.13
C ASN A 153 -2.22 15.24 -4.77
N TYR A 154 -1.74 14.50 -5.76
CA TYR A 154 -1.11 13.21 -5.57
C TYR A 154 0.21 13.34 -4.79
N ALA A 155 1.08 14.29 -5.20
CA ALA A 155 2.33 14.59 -4.50
C ALA A 155 2.08 14.95 -3.03
N ALA A 156 1.13 15.85 -2.75
CA ALA A 156 0.74 16.21 -1.39
C ALA A 156 0.25 15.01 -0.59
N SER A 157 -0.60 14.14 -1.18
CA SER A 157 -1.10 12.94 -0.50
C SER A 157 0.03 11.96 -0.16
N LYS A 158 0.97 11.72 -1.10
CA LYS A 158 2.08 10.79 -0.90
C LYS A 158 3.15 11.34 0.04
N ALA A 159 3.41 12.64 0.02
CA ALA A 159 4.23 13.32 1.03
C ALA A 159 3.61 13.23 2.43
N GLY A 160 2.28 13.40 2.53
CA GLY A 160 1.55 13.22 3.79
C GLY A 160 1.66 11.81 4.36
N ILE A 161 1.63 10.76 3.52
CA ILE A 161 1.86 9.38 3.93
C ILE A 161 3.26 9.21 4.55
N ILE A 162 4.28 9.85 3.97
CA ILE A 162 5.65 9.85 4.52
C ILE A 162 5.68 10.48 5.92
N GLY A 163 4.97 11.61 6.11
CA GLY A 163 4.82 12.25 7.41
C GLY A 163 4.13 11.38 8.44
N ILE A 164 2.99 10.77 8.08
CA ILE A 164 2.26 9.81 8.93
C ILE A 164 3.15 8.64 9.32
N THR A 165 3.87 8.04 8.37
CA THR A 165 4.77 6.92 8.62
C THR A 165 5.78 7.23 9.72
N LYS A 166 6.45 8.38 9.64
CA LYS A 166 7.47 8.79 10.62
C LYS A 166 6.88 9.08 12.01
N SER A 167 5.70 9.69 12.07
CA SER A 167 5.04 10.01 13.34
C SER A 167 4.54 8.76 14.03
N VAL A 168 3.80 7.91 13.30
CA VAL A 168 3.22 6.67 13.86
C VAL A 168 4.31 5.67 14.24
N ALA A 169 5.44 5.63 13.52
CA ALA A 169 6.58 4.80 13.89
C ALA A 169 7.11 5.14 15.30
N LYS A 170 7.20 6.43 15.64
CA LYS A 170 7.63 6.87 16.98
C LYS A 170 6.62 6.51 18.05
N GLU A 171 5.32 6.64 17.77
CA GLU A 171 4.25 6.35 18.71
C GLU A 171 4.16 4.85 19.05
N LEU A 172 4.37 3.99 18.05
CA LEU A 172 4.13 2.55 18.17
C LEU A 172 5.38 1.72 18.49
N ALA A 173 6.57 2.31 18.46
CA ALA A 173 7.85 1.60 18.69
C ALA A 173 7.88 0.86 20.05
N SER A 174 7.40 1.50 21.12
CA SER A 174 7.35 0.88 22.47
C SER A 174 6.39 -0.32 22.56
N ARG A 175 5.57 -0.53 21.54
CA ARG A 175 4.63 -1.65 21.41
C ARG A 175 5.11 -2.72 20.42
N ASN A 176 6.38 -2.66 20.01
CA ASN A 176 6.96 -3.58 19.03
C ASN A 176 6.20 -3.61 17.69
N VAL A 177 5.77 -2.43 17.22
CA VAL A 177 5.13 -2.26 15.92
C VAL A 177 6.04 -1.43 15.03
N ASN A 178 6.45 -2.00 13.89
CA ASN A 178 7.25 -1.30 12.88
C ASN A 178 6.33 -0.63 11.86
N VAL A 179 6.66 0.60 11.48
CA VAL A 179 5.88 1.39 10.52
C VAL A 179 6.83 1.97 9.49
N ASN A 180 6.71 1.53 8.23
CA ASN A 180 7.58 1.96 7.14
C ASN A 180 6.75 2.32 5.90
N ALA A 181 7.37 2.98 4.95
CA ALA A 181 6.79 3.26 3.64
C ALA A 181 7.69 2.79 2.51
N ILE A 182 7.09 2.42 1.41
CA ILE A 182 7.76 2.17 0.13
C ILE A 182 7.41 3.33 -0.78
N ALA A 183 8.40 3.88 -1.48
CA ALA A 183 8.22 4.91 -2.49
C ALA A 183 8.55 4.33 -3.88
N PRO A 184 7.57 3.72 -4.58
CA PRO A 184 7.80 3.21 -5.92
C PRO A 184 8.08 4.34 -6.91
N GLY A 185 8.96 4.05 -7.88
CA GLY A 185 9.11 4.80 -9.11
C GLY A 185 8.05 4.42 -10.15
N PHE A 186 8.44 4.39 -11.42
CA PHE A 186 7.55 3.94 -12.49
C PHE A 186 7.45 2.41 -12.51
N ILE A 187 6.29 1.90 -12.15
CA ILE A 187 5.96 0.48 -12.12
C ILE A 187 5.11 0.14 -13.33
N ALA A 188 5.49 -0.92 -14.05
CA ALA A 188 4.70 -1.47 -15.15
C ALA A 188 3.35 -1.97 -14.64
N THR A 189 2.28 -1.36 -15.12
CA THR A 189 0.88 -1.68 -14.84
C THR A 189 0.08 -1.58 -16.13
N ASP A 190 -1.17 -2.01 -16.13
CA ASP A 190 -2.07 -1.84 -17.27
C ASP A 190 -2.20 -0.36 -17.72
N MET A 191 -1.98 0.56 -16.79
CA MET A 191 -2.01 2.00 -17.06
C MET A 191 -0.77 2.43 -17.84
N THR A 192 0.42 2.02 -17.45
CA THR A 192 1.68 2.36 -18.15
C THR A 192 1.81 1.63 -19.48
N ALA A 193 1.20 0.44 -19.61
CA ALA A 193 1.17 -0.30 -20.87
C ALA A 193 0.50 0.46 -22.02
N LYS A 194 -0.48 1.31 -21.70
CA LYS A 194 -1.26 2.10 -22.67
C LYS A 194 -0.60 3.42 -23.07
N LEU A 195 0.54 3.78 -22.50
CA LEU A 195 1.25 5.01 -22.83
C LEU A 195 1.87 4.93 -24.23
N PRO A 196 1.91 6.04 -24.97
CA PRO A 196 2.64 6.14 -26.24
C PRO A 196 4.13 5.79 -26.06
N GLU A 197 4.74 5.19 -27.08
CA GLU A 197 6.13 4.71 -27.00
C GLU A 197 7.14 5.85 -26.76
N ASN A 198 6.92 7.04 -27.32
CA ASN A 198 7.75 8.21 -27.05
C ASN A 198 7.70 8.65 -25.58
N VAL A 199 6.54 8.54 -24.94
CA VAL A 199 6.38 8.84 -23.50
C VAL A 199 7.09 7.78 -22.66
N LYS A 200 6.93 6.49 -23.01
CA LYS A 200 7.66 5.41 -22.35
C LYS A 200 9.18 5.57 -22.45
N ALA A 201 9.69 5.91 -23.65
CA ALA A 201 11.11 6.15 -23.87
C ALA A 201 11.63 7.30 -23.02
N GLN A 202 10.88 8.40 -22.93
CA GLN A 202 11.22 9.54 -22.07
C GLN A 202 11.24 9.14 -20.58
N MET A 203 10.27 8.36 -20.12
CA MET A 203 10.26 7.86 -18.74
C MET A 203 11.44 6.92 -18.46
N LEU A 204 11.74 6.02 -19.40
CA LEU A 204 12.87 5.08 -19.28
C LEU A 204 14.21 5.80 -19.19
N SER A 205 14.41 6.90 -19.93
CA SER A 205 15.64 7.67 -19.88
C SER A 205 15.94 8.29 -18.53
N MET A 206 14.92 8.46 -17.66
CA MET A 206 15.07 8.95 -16.29
C MET A 206 15.44 7.85 -15.28
N ILE A 207 15.41 6.59 -15.68
CA ILE A 207 15.67 5.44 -14.80
C ILE A 207 17.04 4.86 -15.09
N PRO A 208 18.03 4.98 -14.19
CA PRO A 208 19.38 4.43 -14.39
C PRO A 208 19.40 2.93 -14.71
N LEU A 209 18.51 2.11 -14.13
CA LEU A 209 18.39 0.69 -14.47
C LEU A 209 17.73 0.43 -15.83
N ASN A 210 17.31 1.48 -16.56
CA ASN A 210 16.74 1.47 -17.90
C ASN A 210 15.60 0.44 -18.11
N ARG A 211 14.80 0.24 -17.09
CA ARG A 211 13.58 -0.57 -17.11
C ARG A 211 12.54 -0.02 -16.15
N PHE A 212 11.27 -0.22 -16.45
CA PHE A 212 10.22 -0.05 -15.45
C PHE A 212 10.35 -1.10 -14.36
N GLY A 213 10.02 -0.73 -13.12
CA GLY A 213 9.81 -1.69 -12.04
C GLY A 213 8.59 -2.57 -12.33
N LYS A 214 8.55 -3.76 -11.75
CA LYS A 214 7.39 -4.66 -11.77
C LYS A 214 6.64 -4.54 -10.44
N ALA A 215 5.37 -4.88 -10.43
CA ALA A 215 4.61 -4.97 -9.17
C ALA A 215 5.24 -5.97 -8.19
N SER A 216 5.88 -7.03 -8.71
CA SER A 216 6.67 -7.99 -7.91
C SER A 216 7.88 -7.34 -7.23
N ASP A 217 8.55 -6.36 -7.86
CA ASP A 217 9.67 -5.65 -7.21
C ASP A 217 9.16 -4.95 -5.92
N VAL A 218 7.95 -4.34 -5.98
CA VAL A 218 7.32 -3.71 -4.81
C VAL A 218 6.88 -4.75 -3.78
N ALA A 219 6.34 -5.88 -4.21
CA ALA A 219 5.88 -6.96 -3.32
C ALA A 219 7.03 -7.58 -2.53
N GLU A 220 8.18 -7.81 -3.16
CA GLU A 220 9.41 -8.30 -2.50
C GLU A 220 9.87 -7.36 -1.38
N LEU A 221 9.89 -6.04 -1.65
CA LEU A 221 10.25 -5.06 -0.62
C LEU A 221 9.20 -4.98 0.49
N ALA A 222 7.91 -5.11 0.15
CA ALA A 222 6.84 -5.15 1.15
C ALA A 222 6.98 -6.38 2.06
N MET A 223 7.29 -7.55 1.51
CA MET A 223 7.58 -8.76 2.28
C MET A 223 8.80 -8.57 3.20
N PHE A 224 9.90 -8.00 2.70
CA PHE A 224 11.07 -7.73 3.52
C PHE A 224 10.71 -6.83 4.71
N LEU A 225 10.02 -5.70 4.46
CA LEU A 225 9.62 -4.76 5.52
C LEU A 225 8.58 -5.31 6.50
N ALA A 226 7.81 -6.30 6.10
CA ALA A 226 6.85 -6.99 6.96
C ALA A 226 7.45 -8.20 7.70
N SER A 227 8.66 -8.63 7.35
CA SER A 227 9.33 -9.78 7.97
C SER A 227 10.05 -9.41 9.28
N ASP A 228 10.47 -10.41 10.02
CA ASP A 228 11.29 -10.21 11.22
C ASP A 228 12.75 -9.81 10.88
N ALA A 229 13.19 -10.02 9.62
CA ALA A 229 14.49 -9.55 9.13
C ALA A 229 14.62 -8.01 9.14
N SER A 230 13.50 -7.30 9.11
CA SER A 230 13.45 -5.83 9.21
C SER A 230 13.05 -5.31 10.60
N SER A 231 13.17 -6.13 11.66
CA SER A 231 12.68 -5.78 13.00
C SER A 231 13.30 -4.51 13.60
N TYR A 232 14.51 -4.14 13.16
CA TYR A 232 15.18 -2.90 13.58
C TYR A 232 14.98 -1.73 12.60
N ILE A 233 14.08 -1.87 11.61
CA ILE A 233 13.76 -0.83 10.63
C ILE A 233 12.38 -0.28 10.94
N THR A 234 12.28 1.00 11.31
CA THR A 234 11.01 1.71 11.53
C THR A 234 11.14 3.19 11.17
N GLY A 235 10.07 3.82 10.73
CA GLY A 235 10.03 5.21 10.29
C GLY A 235 10.72 5.49 8.96
N GLN A 236 11.11 4.47 8.21
CA GLN A 236 11.86 4.61 6.96
C GLN A 236 10.94 4.71 5.75
N VAL A 237 11.45 5.42 4.73
CA VAL A 237 10.85 5.50 3.40
C VAL A 237 11.87 4.94 2.41
N ILE A 238 11.61 3.75 1.90
CA ILE A 238 12.55 3.08 1.00
C ILE A 238 12.06 3.25 -0.43
N LYS A 239 12.90 3.87 -1.26
CA LYS A 239 12.64 4.04 -2.69
C LYS A 239 12.87 2.70 -3.41
N ILE A 240 12.01 2.41 -4.37
CA ILE A 240 12.14 1.29 -5.31
C ILE A 240 11.84 1.81 -6.72
N ASP A 241 12.81 2.47 -7.29
CA ASP A 241 12.64 3.36 -8.44
C ASP A 241 13.70 3.18 -9.53
N GLY A 242 14.56 2.16 -9.40
CA GLY A 242 15.62 1.89 -10.34
C GLY A 242 16.73 2.96 -10.37
N GLY A 243 16.86 3.75 -9.28
CA GLY A 243 17.83 4.83 -9.15
C GLY A 243 17.36 6.19 -9.69
N MET A 244 16.06 6.33 -9.99
CA MET A 244 15.50 7.56 -10.56
C MET A 244 15.65 8.78 -9.62
N VAL A 245 15.56 8.56 -8.32
CA VAL A 245 15.70 9.59 -7.29
C VAL A 245 16.79 9.18 -6.31
N MET A 246 18.02 9.59 -6.59
CA MET A 246 19.18 9.35 -5.72
C MET A 246 19.49 10.58 -4.87
#